data_a4558f60b9fd3a966c94ae9dd660e9d6
#
_entry.id   a4558f60b9fd3a966c94ae9dd660e9d6
#
_cell.length_a   1.000
_cell.length_b   1.000
_cell.length_c   1.000
_cell.angle_alpha   90.00
_cell.angle_beta   90.00
_cell.angle_gamma   90.00
#
_symmetry.space_group_name_H-M   'P 1'
#
loop_
_entity.id
_entity.type
_entity.pdbx_description
1 polymer ?
#
loop_
_entity_poly.entity_id
_entity_poly.type
_entity_poly.pdbx_seq_one_letter_code
_entity_poly.pdbx_strand_id
1 'polypeptide(L)'
;MSRKAKNGDLSRARYHSSAHRVLISQFKLMHTRYQTYEDKFESSRLPEPEYLTWSADEGYYPNFPIIIQSNNEPWPIANLYLACKLQHENGYESRTYRSIADHLLNYLRFLEDEGLTFLHLPQNNRLKVTFRYHRHLIELRDQGHISTSTASTRINAVANFYRLIVEWGIIKQSEIPNPPFNDAHKKIQITSKYGTQNIVNIRSHNLAIPNPPQSTQPEFIQDGGTLRPLTVTDQKSVLKALLSSSREYQLMFYLALFTGARIQTVGTIRAKNLKLQLDGDGNLRLPVGAGTIIDTKKGNPMTLLVPGWLVKDLIIYSHSGEAKKRRERSYYGDVEENYLFLSKNGVPYYTSKRELYDRQNPAVSRNTFLTDRANGASIQDGGSIRQHIHEMLIPRILEEKPDFQNFTFHDLRASFGMNLLESQLEHLREKPITSALDYVQQRMGHRDKATTMQYLNYKSRLEWKSHVQNEFEESLFNYVNTTL
;
A
#
# COMPACT_ATOMS: atom_id res chain seq x y z
N MET A 1 8.98 -10.69 -30.83
CA MET A 1 8.31 -11.38 -29.71
C MET A 1 7.64 -10.31 -28.82
N SER A 2 6.33 -10.29 -28.83
CA SER A 2 5.49 -9.29 -28.15
C SER A 2 5.67 -9.39 -26.64
N ARG A 3 6.14 -8.31 -25.99
CA ARG A 3 6.12 -8.17 -24.53
C ARG A 3 4.67 -8.25 -24.05
N LYS A 4 4.34 -9.28 -23.27
CA LYS A 4 3.04 -9.34 -22.58
C LYS A 4 2.86 -8.07 -21.75
N ALA A 5 1.83 -7.33 -22.06
CA ALA A 5 1.46 -6.10 -21.32
C ALA A 5 1.31 -6.40 -19.83
N LYS A 6 1.98 -5.62 -18.99
CA LYS A 6 1.86 -5.70 -17.53
C LYS A 6 0.42 -5.38 -17.11
N ASN A 7 -0.06 -5.96 -16.03
CA ASN A 7 -1.42 -5.83 -15.48
C ASN A 7 -2.03 -4.40 -15.46
N GLY A 8 -1.24 -3.34 -15.62
CA GLY A 8 -1.69 -1.97 -15.81
C GLY A 8 -2.25 -1.68 -17.20
N ASP A 9 -1.78 -2.37 -18.23
CA ASP A 9 -2.20 -2.17 -19.62
C ASP A 9 -3.50 -2.91 -19.96
N LEU A 10 -3.80 -4.01 -19.26
CA LEU A 10 -5.02 -4.78 -19.48
C LEU A 10 -6.30 -3.99 -19.15
N SER A 11 -6.25 -3.07 -18.18
CA SER A 11 -7.38 -2.17 -17.89
C SER A 11 -7.51 -1.07 -18.94
N ARG A 12 -6.42 -0.65 -19.57
CA ARG A 12 -6.38 0.37 -20.61
C ARG A 12 -6.86 -0.16 -21.95
N ALA A 13 -6.58 -1.43 -22.25
CA ALA A 13 -7.00 -2.08 -23.49
C ALA A 13 -8.52 -2.33 -23.62
N ARG A 14 -9.31 -1.99 -22.60
CA ARG A 14 -10.78 -2.25 -22.56
C ARG A 14 -11.65 -1.02 -22.69
N TYR A 15 -11.07 0.15 -22.58
CA TYR A 15 -11.77 1.41 -22.83
C TYR A 15 -11.20 2.06 -24.09
N HIS A 16 -12.08 2.61 -24.90
CA HIS A 16 -11.70 3.44 -26.06
C HIS A 16 -11.21 4.81 -25.59
N SER A 17 -11.65 5.25 -24.44
CA SER A 17 -11.26 6.51 -23.83
C SER A 17 -9.74 6.61 -23.63
N SER A 18 -9.16 7.71 -24.11
CA SER A 18 -7.75 8.08 -23.89
C SER A 18 -7.49 8.83 -22.58
N ALA A 19 -8.54 9.00 -21.76
CA ALA A 19 -8.40 9.66 -20.46
C ALA A 19 -7.27 9.02 -19.63
N HIS A 20 -6.51 9.83 -18.95
CA HIS A 20 -5.31 9.40 -18.23
C HIS A 20 -5.08 10.23 -16.97
N ARG A 21 -4.15 9.78 -16.14
CA ARG A 21 -3.72 10.48 -14.95
C ARG A 21 -2.32 11.04 -15.14
N VAL A 22 -2.12 12.28 -14.71
CA VAL A 22 -0.82 12.93 -14.60
C VAL A 22 -0.47 13.09 -13.12
N LEU A 23 0.80 13.01 -12.77
CA LEU A 23 1.29 13.26 -11.42
C LEU A 23 2.03 14.59 -11.39
N ILE A 24 1.56 15.52 -10.57
CA ILE A 24 2.23 16.78 -10.31
C ILE A 24 3.23 16.55 -9.18
N SER A 25 4.52 16.71 -9.49
CA SER A 25 5.59 16.44 -8.52
C SER A 25 5.53 17.34 -7.28
N GLN A 26 5.10 18.59 -7.47
CA GLN A 26 4.96 19.61 -6.41
C GLN A 26 3.63 20.34 -6.57
N PHE A 27 2.55 19.71 -6.13
CA PHE A 27 1.24 20.35 -6.15
C PHE A 27 1.11 21.27 -4.93
N LYS A 28 0.78 22.52 -5.16
CA LYS A 28 0.48 23.51 -4.10
C LYS A 28 -1.01 23.81 -4.11
N LEU A 29 -1.63 23.72 -2.95
CA LEU A 29 -2.99 24.20 -2.78
C LEU A 29 -2.95 25.72 -2.62
N MET A 30 -3.65 26.42 -3.49
CA MET A 30 -3.75 27.88 -3.42
C MET A 30 -5.06 28.26 -2.76
N HIS A 31 -4.99 29.12 -1.75
CA HIS A 31 -6.15 29.66 -1.07
C HIS A 31 -6.37 31.10 -1.51
N THR A 32 -7.62 31.49 -1.72
CA THR A 32 -8.01 32.88 -1.81
C THR A 32 -8.07 33.45 -0.39
N ARG A 33 -7.21 34.40 -0.08
CA ARG A 33 -7.40 35.26 1.11
C ARG A 33 -8.23 36.46 0.72
N TYR A 34 -9.39 36.57 1.34
CA TYR A 34 -10.08 37.85 1.37
C TYR A 34 -9.28 38.73 2.33
N GLN A 35 -8.68 39.81 1.85
CA GLN A 35 -8.26 40.88 2.75
C GLN A 35 -9.52 41.62 3.20
N THR A 36 -10.00 41.28 4.38
CA THR A 36 -10.92 42.17 5.10
C THR A 36 -10.12 43.41 5.48
N TYR A 37 -10.40 44.51 4.84
CA TYR A 37 -10.00 45.83 5.38
C TYR A 37 -10.74 45.98 6.69
N GLU A 38 -10.07 45.80 7.82
CA GLU A 38 -10.51 46.35 9.08
C GLU A 38 -10.32 47.86 8.99
N ASP A 39 -11.45 48.55 9.16
CA ASP A 39 -11.59 49.97 9.46
C ASP A 39 -11.09 51.01 8.46
N LYS A 40 -11.99 51.45 7.62
CA LYS A 40 -12.36 52.91 7.49
C LYS A 40 -13.72 53.00 6.80
N PHE A 41 -14.77 52.90 7.57
CA PHE A 41 -16.07 53.38 7.16
C PHE A 41 -16.07 54.91 7.24
N GLU A 42 -15.63 55.54 6.17
CA GLU A 42 -16.08 56.88 5.82
C GLU A 42 -16.30 56.91 4.30
N SER A 43 -17.55 57.20 3.99
CA SER A 43 -18.11 57.52 2.68
C SER A 43 -18.70 56.38 1.82
N SER A 44 -19.92 56.62 1.46
CA SER A 44 -20.90 55.98 0.61
C SER A 44 -20.44 55.64 -0.83
N ARG A 45 -19.46 54.75 -0.98
CA ARG A 45 -19.17 54.11 -2.24
C ARG A 45 -19.14 52.59 -2.01
N LEU A 46 -19.86 51.86 -2.84
CA LEU A 46 -19.75 50.40 -2.91
C LEU A 46 -18.27 50.04 -3.00
N PRO A 47 -17.76 49.11 -2.17
CA PRO A 47 -16.36 48.70 -2.27
C PRO A 47 -16.10 48.13 -3.65
N GLU A 48 -15.05 48.67 -4.31
CA GLU A 48 -14.50 48.01 -5.50
C GLU A 48 -14.14 46.57 -5.15
N PRO A 49 -14.30 45.59 -6.08
CA PRO A 49 -13.97 44.20 -5.81
C PRO A 49 -12.50 44.12 -5.39
N GLU A 50 -12.30 43.87 -4.11
CA GLU A 50 -10.98 43.73 -3.51
C GLU A 50 -10.18 42.67 -4.22
N TYR A 51 -8.93 42.95 -4.51
CA TYR A 51 -8.00 42.08 -5.16
C TYR A 51 -7.86 40.77 -4.40
N LEU A 52 -8.27 39.66 -5.01
CA LEU A 52 -8.03 38.32 -4.48
C LEU A 52 -6.53 38.06 -4.48
N THR A 53 -5.90 38.11 -3.33
CA THR A 53 -4.53 37.68 -3.18
C THR A 53 -4.50 36.16 -3.04
N TRP A 54 -3.78 35.50 -3.92
CA TRP A 54 -3.55 34.07 -3.84
C TRP A 54 -2.41 33.83 -2.87
N SER A 55 -2.64 33.09 -1.79
CA SER A 55 -1.60 32.55 -0.95
C SER A 55 -1.51 31.03 -1.19
N ALA A 56 -0.31 30.55 -1.47
CA ALA A 56 -0.05 29.12 -1.48
C ALA A 56 0.30 28.66 -0.07
N ASP A 57 -0.06 27.42 0.27
CA ASP A 57 0.50 26.76 1.44
C ASP A 57 2.03 26.82 1.40
N GLU A 58 2.67 26.94 2.57
CA GLU A 58 4.14 26.98 2.67
C GLU A 58 4.78 25.67 2.15
N GLY A 59 4.03 24.56 2.14
CA GLY A 59 4.45 23.26 1.64
C GLY A 59 3.87 22.91 0.28
N TYR A 60 4.16 21.69 -0.18
CA TYR A 60 3.57 21.10 -1.38
C TYR A 60 3.19 19.64 -1.14
N TYR A 61 2.27 19.14 -1.95
CA TYR A 61 1.82 17.75 -1.95
C TYR A 61 2.52 17.00 -3.07
N PRO A 62 3.50 16.13 -2.75
CA PRO A 62 4.32 15.50 -3.77
C PRO A 62 3.57 14.39 -4.51
N ASN A 63 3.75 14.32 -5.85
CA ASN A 63 3.08 13.36 -6.73
C ASN A 63 1.55 13.36 -6.60
N PHE A 64 0.97 14.56 -6.54
CA PHE A 64 -0.48 14.71 -6.51
C PHE A 64 -1.09 14.32 -7.86
N PRO A 65 -2.12 13.47 -7.89
CA PRO A 65 -2.73 13.01 -9.13
C PRO A 65 -3.74 14.03 -9.68
N ILE A 66 -3.63 14.28 -10.97
CA ILE A 66 -4.62 15.04 -11.76
C ILE A 66 -5.19 14.10 -12.82
N ILE A 67 -6.51 14.07 -12.94
CA ILE A 67 -7.23 13.26 -13.93
C ILE A 67 -7.50 14.13 -15.14
N ILE A 68 -7.05 13.66 -16.31
CA ILE A 68 -7.20 14.31 -17.61
C ILE A 68 -8.18 13.52 -18.44
N GLN A 69 -9.16 14.21 -19.04
CA GLN A 69 -10.16 13.66 -19.97
C GLN A 69 -9.53 13.33 -21.34
N SER A 70 -10.28 12.64 -22.19
CA SER A 70 -9.83 12.31 -23.56
C SER A 70 -9.58 13.53 -24.44
N ASN A 71 -10.20 14.65 -24.14
CA ASN A 71 -9.97 15.94 -24.84
C ASN A 71 -8.72 16.68 -24.33
N ASN A 72 -7.91 16.07 -23.49
CA ASN A 72 -6.72 16.63 -22.81
C ASN A 72 -7.03 17.76 -21.82
N GLU A 73 -8.27 17.94 -21.40
CA GLU A 73 -8.61 18.87 -20.33
C GLU A 73 -8.66 18.17 -18.97
N PRO A 74 -8.32 18.87 -17.88
CA PRO A 74 -8.52 18.31 -16.55
C PRO A 74 -10.00 17.98 -16.31
N TRP A 75 -10.31 16.87 -15.62
CA TRP A 75 -11.67 16.60 -15.17
C TRP A 75 -12.00 17.43 -13.92
N PRO A 76 -12.74 18.57 -14.05
CA PRO A 76 -12.76 19.59 -12.99
C PRO A 76 -13.32 19.06 -11.68
N ILE A 77 -14.46 18.37 -11.72
CA ILE A 77 -15.16 17.92 -10.52
C ILE A 77 -14.35 16.90 -9.71
N ALA A 78 -13.67 15.98 -10.37
CA ALA A 78 -12.86 14.97 -9.70
C ALA A 78 -11.56 15.56 -9.15
N ASN A 79 -10.95 16.50 -9.87
CA ASN A 79 -9.73 17.16 -9.41
C ASN A 79 -10.02 18.11 -8.24
N LEU A 80 -11.17 18.82 -8.25
CA LEU A 80 -11.63 19.57 -7.08
C LEU A 80 -11.91 18.67 -5.89
N TYR A 81 -12.57 17.52 -6.10
CA TYR A 81 -12.77 16.53 -5.04
C TYR A 81 -11.44 16.08 -4.41
N LEU A 82 -10.42 15.79 -5.22
CA LEU A 82 -9.11 15.41 -4.71
C LEU A 82 -8.41 16.56 -3.97
N ALA A 83 -8.56 17.80 -4.43
CA ALA A 83 -8.00 18.98 -3.77
C ALA A 83 -8.73 19.29 -2.45
N CYS A 84 -10.07 19.26 -2.42
CA CYS A 84 -10.85 19.44 -1.20
C CYS A 84 -10.55 18.38 -0.14
N LYS A 85 -10.25 17.15 -0.57
CA LYS A 85 -9.84 16.08 0.33
C LYS A 85 -8.58 16.42 1.13
N LEU A 86 -7.66 17.24 0.59
CA LEU A 86 -6.50 17.74 1.32
C LEU A 86 -6.88 18.65 2.49
N GLN A 87 -7.98 19.39 2.35
CA GLN A 87 -8.46 20.33 3.36
C GLN A 87 -9.27 19.62 4.46
N HIS A 88 -10.02 18.57 4.10
CA HIS A 88 -10.95 17.89 5.00
C HIS A 88 -10.36 16.68 5.73
N GLU A 89 -9.24 16.14 5.26
CA GLU A 89 -8.61 14.96 5.87
C GLU A 89 -7.21 15.27 6.39
N ASN A 90 -6.93 14.82 7.60
CA ASN A 90 -5.61 14.95 8.19
C ASN A 90 -4.60 13.97 7.54
N GLY A 91 -3.58 14.54 6.94
CA GLY A 91 -2.43 13.82 6.41
C GLY A 91 -2.57 13.39 4.95
N TYR A 92 -1.60 13.80 4.15
CA TYR A 92 -1.47 13.41 2.76
C TYR A 92 -0.64 12.13 2.60
N GLU A 93 -1.19 11.15 1.91
CA GLU A 93 -0.47 9.96 1.48
C GLU A 93 -0.63 9.79 -0.04
N SER A 94 0.41 10.10 -0.80
CA SER A 94 0.43 10.09 -2.27
C SER A 94 -0.15 8.80 -2.88
N ARG A 95 0.14 7.63 -2.27
CA ARG A 95 -0.36 6.35 -2.75
C ARG A 95 -1.89 6.24 -2.63
N THR A 96 -2.46 6.74 -1.53
CA THR A 96 -3.91 6.75 -1.30
C THR A 96 -4.60 7.64 -2.34
N TYR A 97 -4.08 8.85 -2.56
CA TYR A 97 -4.63 9.77 -3.56
C TYR A 97 -4.51 9.21 -4.97
N ARG A 98 -3.37 8.60 -5.32
CA ARG A 98 -3.20 7.92 -6.62
C ARG A 98 -4.20 6.79 -6.81
N SER A 99 -4.44 5.98 -5.78
CA SER A 99 -5.42 4.88 -5.85
C SER A 99 -6.84 5.40 -6.07
N ILE A 100 -7.24 6.46 -5.35
CA ILE A 100 -8.56 7.09 -5.53
C ILE A 100 -8.68 7.65 -6.96
N ALA A 101 -7.65 8.37 -7.43
CA ALA A 101 -7.62 8.91 -8.78
C ALA A 101 -7.70 7.80 -9.85
N ASP A 102 -7.03 6.67 -9.66
CA ASP A 102 -7.10 5.52 -10.57
C ASP A 102 -8.51 4.90 -10.62
N HIS A 103 -9.22 4.86 -9.49
CA HIS A 103 -10.61 4.40 -9.46
C HIS A 103 -11.56 5.38 -10.15
N LEU A 104 -11.38 6.68 -9.92
CA LEU A 104 -12.18 7.72 -10.59
C LEU A 104 -11.84 7.81 -12.07
N LEU A 105 -10.57 7.62 -12.46
CA LEU A 105 -10.18 7.52 -13.88
C LEU A 105 -10.83 6.33 -14.58
N ASN A 106 -10.94 5.19 -13.90
CA ASN A 106 -11.67 4.05 -14.45
C ASN A 106 -13.16 4.37 -14.67
N TYR A 107 -13.75 5.12 -13.74
CA TYR A 107 -15.13 5.61 -13.87
C TYR A 107 -15.26 6.62 -15.01
N LEU A 108 -14.34 7.57 -15.14
CA LEU A 108 -14.33 8.55 -16.23
C LEU A 108 -14.27 7.85 -17.60
N ARG A 109 -13.39 6.87 -17.76
CA ARG A 109 -13.28 6.11 -19.00
C ARG A 109 -14.59 5.40 -19.37
N PHE A 110 -15.27 4.84 -18.37
CA PHE A 110 -16.60 4.27 -18.58
C PHE A 110 -17.61 5.34 -19.02
N LEU A 111 -17.58 6.53 -18.41
CA LEU A 111 -18.47 7.63 -18.80
C LEU A 111 -18.25 8.05 -20.25
N GLU A 112 -16.99 8.24 -20.65
CA GLU A 112 -16.63 8.66 -22.00
C GLU A 112 -17.00 7.61 -23.05
N ASP A 113 -16.74 6.32 -22.78
CA ASP A 113 -17.08 5.22 -23.70
C ASP A 113 -18.60 5.06 -23.87
N GLU A 114 -19.39 5.35 -22.84
CA GLU A 114 -20.85 5.29 -22.88
C GLU A 114 -21.49 6.61 -23.36
N GLY A 115 -20.70 7.67 -23.60
CA GLY A 115 -21.21 9.00 -23.94
C GLY A 115 -22.05 9.64 -22.84
N LEU A 116 -21.76 9.35 -21.58
CA LEU A 116 -22.51 9.80 -20.40
C LEU A 116 -21.73 10.82 -19.59
N THR A 117 -22.47 11.65 -18.84
CA THR A 117 -21.90 12.51 -17.81
C THR A 117 -22.13 11.92 -16.43
N PHE A 118 -21.36 12.34 -15.44
CA PHE A 118 -21.54 11.89 -14.04
C PHE A 118 -22.90 12.37 -13.46
N LEU A 119 -23.56 13.37 -14.06
CA LEU A 119 -24.90 13.84 -13.70
C LEU A 119 -26.04 13.13 -14.44
N HIS A 120 -25.74 12.10 -15.25
CA HIS A 120 -26.79 11.31 -15.89
C HIS A 120 -27.50 10.41 -14.86
N LEU A 121 -28.41 11.01 -14.11
CA LEU A 121 -29.13 10.42 -12.98
C LEU A 121 -30.66 10.56 -13.17
N PRO A 122 -31.27 9.87 -14.14
CA PRO A 122 -32.71 9.85 -14.33
C PRO A 122 -33.44 9.18 -13.16
N GLN A 123 -34.76 9.29 -13.07
CA GLN A 123 -35.55 8.66 -12.00
C GLN A 123 -35.38 7.14 -11.97
N ASN A 124 -35.36 6.49 -13.13
CA ASN A 124 -35.20 5.05 -13.23
C ASN A 124 -33.75 4.66 -12.82
N ASN A 125 -33.63 3.93 -11.72
CA ASN A 125 -32.35 3.48 -11.19
C ASN A 125 -31.52 2.68 -12.22
N ARG A 126 -32.16 1.86 -13.06
CA ARG A 126 -31.43 1.06 -14.06
C ARG A 126 -30.70 1.90 -15.10
N LEU A 127 -31.18 3.12 -15.33
CA LEU A 127 -30.62 4.06 -16.31
C LEU A 127 -29.59 5.01 -15.70
N LYS A 128 -29.54 5.13 -14.37
CA LYS A 128 -28.56 5.95 -13.69
C LYS A 128 -27.15 5.48 -13.99
N VAL A 129 -26.26 6.40 -14.26
CA VAL A 129 -24.86 6.12 -14.59
C VAL A 129 -24.15 5.28 -13.51
N THR A 130 -24.46 5.49 -12.24
CA THR A 130 -23.89 4.73 -11.11
C THR A 130 -24.31 3.27 -11.13
N PHE A 131 -25.56 2.97 -11.47
CA PHE A 131 -26.07 1.61 -11.61
C PHE A 131 -25.55 0.94 -12.89
N ARG A 132 -25.38 1.69 -13.99
CA ARG A 132 -24.76 1.19 -15.22
C ARG A 132 -23.30 0.82 -14.97
N TYR A 133 -22.55 1.68 -14.30
CA TYR A 133 -21.16 1.39 -13.92
C TYR A 133 -21.06 0.20 -12.97
N HIS A 134 -21.97 0.08 -11.99
CA HIS A 134 -22.02 -1.09 -11.10
C HIS A 134 -22.21 -2.39 -11.91
N ARG A 135 -23.14 -2.44 -12.87
CA ARG A 135 -23.33 -3.63 -13.73
C ARG A 135 -22.09 -3.93 -14.55
N HIS A 136 -21.48 -2.93 -15.15
CA HIS A 136 -20.23 -3.08 -15.89
C HIS A 136 -19.12 -3.68 -15.03
N LEU A 137 -18.98 -3.26 -13.77
CA LEU A 137 -18.00 -3.86 -12.84
C LEU A 137 -18.33 -5.31 -12.50
N ILE A 138 -19.62 -5.65 -12.37
CA ILE A 138 -20.08 -7.03 -12.15
C ILE A 138 -19.73 -7.90 -13.36
N GLU A 139 -20.02 -7.44 -14.58
CA GLU A 139 -19.69 -8.15 -15.83
C GLU A 139 -18.18 -8.38 -15.95
N LEU A 140 -17.35 -7.38 -15.69
CA LEU A 140 -15.89 -7.53 -15.69
C LEU A 140 -15.40 -8.53 -14.65
N ARG A 141 -16.03 -8.58 -13.48
CA ARG A 141 -15.73 -9.57 -12.43
C ARG A 141 -16.09 -10.98 -12.87
N ASP A 142 -17.31 -11.16 -13.39
CA ASP A 142 -17.84 -12.47 -13.76
C ASP A 142 -17.10 -13.06 -14.98
N GLN A 143 -16.56 -12.20 -15.83
CA GLN A 143 -15.64 -12.58 -16.91
C GLN A 143 -14.20 -12.83 -16.42
N GLY A 144 -13.94 -12.72 -15.10
CA GLY A 144 -12.59 -12.92 -14.53
C GLY A 144 -11.58 -11.83 -14.84
N HIS A 145 -12.04 -10.69 -15.35
CA HIS A 145 -11.19 -9.59 -15.74
C HIS A 145 -10.71 -8.74 -14.57
N ILE A 146 -11.49 -8.66 -13.51
CA ILE A 146 -11.14 -7.99 -12.27
C ILE A 146 -11.56 -8.86 -11.08
N SER A 147 -10.86 -8.71 -9.96
CA SER A 147 -11.26 -9.38 -8.72
C SER A 147 -12.49 -8.69 -8.10
N THR A 148 -13.25 -9.44 -7.29
CA THR A 148 -14.36 -8.89 -6.49
C THR A 148 -13.90 -7.72 -5.61
N SER A 149 -12.69 -7.81 -5.02
CA SER A 149 -12.11 -6.74 -4.22
C SER A 149 -11.86 -5.47 -5.06
N THR A 150 -11.40 -5.61 -6.31
CA THR A 150 -11.19 -4.48 -7.22
C THR A 150 -12.52 -3.84 -7.59
N ALA A 151 -13.54 -4.63 -7.95
CA ALA A 151 -14.88 -4.14 -8.26
C ALA A 151 -15.49 -3.39 -7.07
N SER A 152 -15.40 -3.98 -5.87
CA SER A 152 -15.88 -3.36 -4.63
C SER A 152 -15.17 -2.03 -4.32
N THR A 153 -13.85 -1.97 -4.49
CA THR A 153 -13.09 -0.74 -4.21
C THR A 153 -13.45 0.37 -5.21
N ARG A 154 -13.61 0.03 -6.49
CA ARG A 154 -13.99 0.99 -7.53
C ARG A 154 -15.36 1.60 -7.28
N ILE A 155 -16.38 0.77 -7.01
CA ILE A 155 -17.74 1.28 -6.76
C ILE A 155 -17.82 2.08 -5.47
N ASN A 156 -17.09 1.69 -4.42
CA ASN A 156 -17.00 2.45 -3.18
C ASN A 156 -16.32 3.82 -3.37
N ALA A 157 -15.29 3.90 -4.23
CA ALA A 157 -14.65 5.17 -4.56
C ALA A 157 -15.62 6.12 -5.26
N VAL A 158 -16.41 5.61 -6.21
CA VAL A 158 -17.46 6.39 -6.90
C VAL A 158 -18.57 6.81 -5.94
N ALA A 159 -19.02 5.92 -5.04
CA ALA A 159 -20.03 6.27 -4.04
C ALA A 159 -19.54 7.38 -3.10
N ASN A 160 -18.30 7.28 -2.62
CA ASN A 160 -17.69 8.32 -1.79
C ASN A 160 -17.50 9.63 -2.55
N PHE A 161 -17.12 9.59 -3.82
CA PHE A 161 -17.03 10.76 -4.67
C PHE A 161 -18.37 11.52 -4.69
N TYR A 162 -19.49 10.87 -5.02
CA TYR A 162 -20.80 11.52 -5.04
C TYR A 162 -21.25 12.08 -3.69
N ARG A 163 -20.96 11.38 -2.60
CA ARG A 163 -21.29 11.87 -1.24
C ARG A 163 -20.52 13.13 -0.92
N LEU A 164 -19.22 13.09 -1.11
CA LEU A 164 -18.32 14.13 -0.62
C LEU A 164 -18.33 15.38 -1.50
N ILE A 165 -18.60 15.28 -2.81
CA ILE A 165 -18.77 16.48 -3.65
C ILE A 165 -19.96 17.34 -3.21
N VAL A 166 -21.00 16.74 -2.63
CA VAL A 166 -22.13 17.45 -2.05
C VAL A 166 -21.83 17.91 -0.62
N GLU A 167 -21.33 17.02 0.21
CA GLU A 167 -21.01 17.29 1.61
C GLU A 167 -20.01 18.44 1.75
N TRP A 168 -19.02 18.51 0.86
CA TRP A 168 -18.01 19.58 0.84
C TRP A 168 -18.42 20.81 0.03
N GLY A 169 -19.64 20.85 -0.48
CA GLY A 169 -20.16 22.00 -1.22
C GLY A 169 -19.52 22.25 -2.59
N ILE A 170 -18.85 21.23 -3.18
CA ILE A 170 -18.27 21.33 -4.52
C ILE A 170 -19.39 21.47 -5.56
N ILE A 171 -20.50 20.80 -5.32
CA ILE A 171 -21.74 20.87 -6.10
C ILE A 171 -22.93 20.99 -5.16
N LYS A 172 -23.94 21.78 -5.51
CA LYS A 172 -25.15 21.89 -4.72
C LYS A 172 -26.03 20.64 -4.87
N GLN A 173 -26.71 20.23 -3.81
CA GLN A 173 -27.64 19.11 -3.84
C GLN A 173 -28.73 19.28 -4.93
N SER A 174 -29.15 20.52 -5.22
CA SER A 174 -30.13 20.84 -6.26
C SER A 174 -29.62 20.58 -7.70
N GLU A 175 -28.31 20.52 -7.89
CA GLU A 175 -27.69 20.24 -9.20
C GLU A 175 -27.64 18.74 -9.50
N ILE A 176 -27.89 17.88 -8.51
CA ILE A 176 -28.03 16.44 -8.67
C ILE A 176 -29.49 16.08 -8.95
N PRO A 177 -29.85 15.67 -10.18
CA PRO A 177 -31.25 15.49 -10.59
C PRO A 177 -32.01 14.47 -9.73
N ASN A 178 -31.33 13.36 -9.38
CA ASN A 178 -31.85 12.31 -8.50
C ASN A 178 -30.70 11.69 -7.70
N PRO A 179 -30.98 11.08 -6.54
CA PRO A 179 -29.95 10.41 -5.75
C PRO A 179 -29.17 9.39 -6.60
N PRO A 180 -27.83 9.43 -6.61
CA PRO A 180 -27.00 8.51 -7.41
C PRO A 180 -27.14 7.04 -6.96
N PHE A 181 -27.43 6.83 -5.69
CA PHE A 181 -27.69 5.54 -5.04
C PHE A 181 -28.44 5.80 -3.73
N ASN A 182 -28.88 4.72 -3.06
CA ASN A 182 -29.47 4.82 -1.73
C ASN A 182 -28.43 4.44 -0.68
N ASP A 183 -28.33 5.26 0.37
CA ASP A 183 -27.53 4.91 1.53
C ASP A 183 -28.13 3.72 2.27
N ALA A 184 -27.28 2.87 2.77
CA ALA A 184 -27.62 1.71 3.59
C ALA A 184 -26.74 1.72 4.84
N HIS A 185 -27.28 1.26 5.95
CA HIS A 185 -26.54 1.08 7.19
C HIS A 185 -26.38 -0.41 7.47
N LYS A 186 -25.12 -0.86 7.63
CA LYS A 186 -24.82 -2.23 8.03
C LYS A 186 -24.36 -2.23 9.48
N LYS A 187 -24.99 -3.08 10.28
CA LYS A 187 -24.52 -3.36 11.64
C LYS A 187 -23.46 -4.44 11.57
N ILE A 188 -22.23 -4.12 11.96
CA ILE A 188 -21.14 -5.08 12.07
C ILE A 188 -20.82 -5.28 13.52
N GLN A 189 -20.80 -6.54 13.96
CA GLN A 189 -20.40 -6.93 15.28
C GLN A 189 -18.87 -7.04 15.33
N ILE A 190 -18.25 -6.18 16.14
CA ILE A 190 -16.80 -6.19 16.35
C ILE A 190 -16.55 -6.70 17.76
N THR A 191 -15.82 -7.79 17.86
CA THR A 191 -15.38 -8.31 19.17
C THR A 191 -14.12 -7.57 19.60
N SER A 192 -14.16 -6.90 20.75
CA SER A 192 -13.00 -6.22 21.32
C SER A 192 -11.94 -7.22 21.80
N LYS A 193 -10.72 -6.71 22.08
CA LYS A 193 -9.64 -7.54 22.67
C LYS A 193 -10.01 -8.26 23.98
N TYR A 194 -11.04 -7.76 24.65
CA TYR A 194 -11.52 -8.29 25.94
C TYR A 194 -12.78 -9.16 25.78
N GLY A 195 -13.12 -9.57 24.54
CA GLY A 195 -14.31 -10.40 24.30
C GLY A 195 -15.64 -9.62 24.28
N THR A 196 -15.62 -8.31 24.52
CA THR A 196 -16.82 -7.47 24.45
C THR A 196 -17.27 -7.32 23.01
N GLN A 197 -18.53 -7.58 22.74
CA GLN A 197 -19.11 -7.42 21.41
C GLN A 197 -19.69 -6.02 21.27
N ASN A 198 -19.12 -5.22 20.38
CA ASN A 198 -19.63 -3.91 20.04
C ASN A 198 -20.30 -3.93 18.67
N ILE A 199 -21.50 -3.39 18.58
CA ILE A 199 -22.19 -3.23 17.29
C ILE A 199 -21.78 -1.87 16.74
N VAL A 200 -21.10 -1.86 15.60
CA VAL A 200 -20.74 -0.64 14.88
C VAL A 200 -21.63 -0.52 13.65
N ASN A 201 -22.31 0.63 13.54
CA ASN A 201 -23.06 0.96 12.35
C ASN A 201 -22.10 1.51 11.28
N ILE A 202 -21.97 0.79 10.18
CA ILE A 202 -21.16 1.23 9.04
C ILE A 202 -22.10 1.75 7.95
N ARG A 203 -21.83 2.98 7.49
CA ARG A 203 -22.50 3.55 6.34
C ARG A 203 -22.09 2.77 5.08
N SER A 204 -23.05 2.30 4.34
CA SER A 204 -22.90 1.54 3.10
C SER A 204 -23.79 2.16 2.02
N HIS A 205 -23.99 1.48 0.91
CA HIS A 205 -24.91 1.87 -0.16
C HIS A 205 -25.43 0.61 -0.87
N ASN A 206 -26.56 0.76 -1.57
CA ASN A 206 -27.20 -0.35 -2.27
C ASN A 206 -26.42 -0.87 -3.50
N LEU A 207 -25.39 -0.14 -3.96
CA LEU A 207 -24.45 -0.58 -5.00
C LEU A 207 -23.23 -1.32 -4.44
N ALA A 208 -23.14 -1.55 -3.13
CA ALA A 208 -21.99 -2.23 -2.53
C ALA A 208 -21.88 -3.66 -3.08
N ILE A 209 -20.71 -3.99 -3.62
CA ILE A 209 -20.37 -5.35 -4.05
C ILE A 209 -19.76 -6.06 -2.84
N PRO A 210 -20.47 -7.03 -2.23
CA PRO A 210 -19.92 -7.75 -1.09
C PRO A 210 -18.71 -8.56 -1.54
N ASN A 211 -17.62 -8.43 -0.81
CA ASN A 211 -16.57 -9.42 -0.93
C ASN A 211 -17.14 -10.76 -0.43
N PRO A 212 -16.89 -11.86 -1.13
CA PRO A 212 -17.22 -13.16 -0.59
C PRO A 212 -16.60 -13.23 0.82
N PRO A 213 -17.27 -13.88 1.79
CA PRO A 213 -16.63 -14.17 3.05
C PRO A 213 -15.26 -14.69 2.69
N GLN A 214 -14.20 -14.13 3.31
CA GLN A 214 -12.85 -14.57 3.01
C GLN A 214 -12.85 -16.08 3.19
N SER A 215 -13.19 -16.77 2.09
CA SER A 215 -13.06 -18.21 2.04
C SER A 215 -11.62 -18.40 2.42
N THR A 216 -11.41 -19.10 3.47
CA THR A 216 -10.13 -19.53 3.93
C THR A 216 -9.51 -20.31 2.77
N GLN A 217 -8.92 -19.56 1.81
CA GLN A 217 -8.04 -20.20 0.85
C GLN A 217 -6.96 -20.83 1.71
N PRO A 218 -6.88 -22.15 1.78
CA PRO A 218 -6.03 -22.85 2.76
C PRO A 218 -4.54 -22.50 2.58
N GLU A 219 -4.20 -21.92 1.45
CA GLU A 219 -2.83 -21.62 1.01
C GLU A 219 -2.35 -20.20 1.34
N PHE A 220 -3.18 -19.37 2.02
CA PHE A 220 -2.85 -17.97 2.26
C PHE A 220 -3.12 -17.54 3.71
N ILE A 221 -2.31 -16.57 4.16
CA ILE A 221 -2.44 -15.87 5.45
C ILE A 221 -2.85 -14.42 5.18
N GLN A 222 -3.77 -13.89 5.98
CA GLN A 222 -4.20 -12.50 5.92
C GLN A 222 -3.42 -11.64 6.94
N ASP A 223 -2.28 -11.06 6.53
CA ASP A 223 -1.48 -10.13 7.34
C ASP A 223 -1.21 -8.84 6.56
N GLY A 224 -2.23 -8.00 6.45
CA GLY A 224 -2.15 -6.74 5.70
C GLY A 224 -2.12 -6.91 4.18
N GLY A 225 -2.43 -8.08 3.70
CA GLY A 225 -2.56 -8.58 2.34
C GLY A 225 -2.79 -10.08 2.40
N THR A 226 -3.05 -10.69 1.25
CA THR A 226 -3.13 -12.15 1.09
C THR A 226 -1.72 -12.64 0.84
N LEU A 227 -1.10 -13.30 1.82
CA LEU A 227 0.29 -13.71 1.81
C LEU A 227 0.42 -15.22 1.73
N ARG A 228 1.40 -15.69 0.99
CA ARG A 228 1.79 -17.10 0.90
C ARG A 228 3.17 -17.29 1.53
N PRO A 229 3.26 -17.91 2.71
CA PRO A 229 4.56 -18.27 3.26
C PRO A 229 5.32 -19.19 2.29
N LEU A 230 6.59 -18.89 2.08
CA LEU A 230 7.48 -19.74 1.29
C LEU A 230 7.87 -20.98 2.11
N THR A 231 7.85 -22.14 1.47
CA THR A 231 8.42 -23.35 2.07
C THR A 231 9.92 -23.18 2.33
N VAL A 232 10.51 -23.98 3.22
CA VAL A 232 11.96 -23.91 3.49
C VAL A 232 12.78 -24.13 2.21
N THR A 233 12.32 -25.01 1.32
CA THR A 233 12.96 -25.22 0.00
C THR A 233 12.86 -24.01 -0.89
N ASP A 234 11.69 -23.34 -0.94
CA ASP A 234 11.50 -22.11 -1.71
C ASP A 234 12.35 -20.97 -1.17
N GLN A 235 12.42 -20.83 0.18
CA GLN A 235 13.30 -19.86 0.82
C GLN A 235 14.77 -20.06 0.43
N LYS A 236 15.25 -21.32 0.41
CA LYS A 236 16.61 -21.65 -0.06
C LYS A 236 16.81 -21.30 -1.53
N SER A 237 15.83 -21.53 -2.39
CA SER A 237 15.89 -21.13 -3.81
C SER A 237 15.96 -19.61 -3.97
N VAL A 238 15.18 -18.85 -3.19
CA VAL A 238 15.25 -17.38 -3.18
C VAL A 238 16.62 -16.91 -2.70
N LEU A 239 17.13 -17.46 -1.61
CA LEU A 239 18.45 -17.09 -1.07
C LEU A 239 19.57 -17.40 -2.07
N LYS A 240 19.51 -18.52 -2.77
CA LYS A 240 20.46 -18.89 -3.83
C LYS A 240 20.40 -17.90 -5.00
N ALA A 241 19.21 -17.55 -5.48
CA ALA A 241 19.05 -16.59 -6.57
C ALA A 241 19.57 -15.19 -6.17
N LEU A 242 19.41 -14.80 -4.90
CA LEU A 242 19.89 -13.53 -4.38
C LEU A 242 21.42 -13.39 -4.40
N LEU A 243 22.19 -14.48 -4.40
CA LEU A 243 23.66 -14.42 -4.46
C LEU A 243 24.17 -13.69 -5.70
N SER A 244 23.41 -13.67 -6.77
CA SER A 244 23.74 -12.93 -8.00
C SER A 244 23.25 -11.48 -8.01
N SER A 245 22.48 -11.07 -7.01
CA SER A 245 22.00 -9.70 -6.86
C SER A 245 23.06 -8.83 -6.19
N SER A 246 22.96 -7.50 -6.38
CA SER A 246 23.82 -6.58 -5.66
C SER A 246 23.57 -6.62 -4.15
N ARG A 247 24.59 -6.26 -3.38
CA ARG A 247 24.62 -6.47 -1.91
C ARG A 247 23.46 -5.82 -1.19
N GLU A 248 23.03 -4.64 -1.63
CA GLU A 248 21.86 -3.96 -1.03
C GLU A 248 20.56 -4.77 -1.16
N TYR A 249 20.33 -5.42 -2.30
CA TYR A 249 19.16 -6.31 -2.45
C TYR A 249 19.27 -7.51 -1.51
N GLN A 250 20.43 -8.18 -1.47
CA GLN A 250 20.65 -9.31 -0.55
C GLN A 250 20.27 -8.91 0.88
N LEU A 251 20.83 -7.80 1.37
CA LEU A 251 20.62 -7.34 2.74
C LEU A 251 19.18 -6.89 3.02
N MET A 252 18.50 -6.26 2.06
CA MET A 252 17.08 -5.91 2.20
C MET A 252 16.21 -7.16 2.33
N PHE A 253 16.48 -8.20 1.54
CA PHE A 253 15.74 -9.46 1.61
C PHE A 253 16.04 -10.24 2.89
N TYR A 254 17.30 -10.26 3.33
CA TYR A 254 17.68 -10.86 4.63
C TYR A 254 16.98 -10.16 5.79
N LEU A 255 16.93 -8.82 5.80
CA LEU A 255 16.15 -8.09 6.80
C LEU A 255 14.69 -8.52 6.82
N ALA A 256 14.04 -8.63 5.65
CA ALA A 256 12.65 -9.06 5.59
C ALA A 256 12.46 -10.50 6.10
N LEU A 257 13.32 -11.43 5.67
CA LEU A 257 13.21 -12.85 5.99
C LEU A 257 13.57 -13.17 7.45
N PHE A 258 14.50 -12.43 8.05
CA PHE A 258 14.98 -12.71 9.42
C PHE A 258 14.38 -11.81 10.50
N THR A 259 13.64 -10.77 10.13
CA THR A 259 12.98 -9.87 11.10
C THR A 259 11.48 -9.69 10.87
N GLY A 260 10.97 -10.16 9.74
CA GLY A 260 9.59 -9.91 9.33
C GLY A 260 9.29 -8.46 8.94
N ALA A 261 10.31 -7.63 8.73
CA ALA A 261 10.14 -6.23 8.37
C ALA A 261 9.45 -6.06 7.01
N ARG A 262 8.51 -5.10 6.93
CA ARG A 262 7.84 -4.76 5.66
C ARG A 262 8.76 -3.92 4.76
N ILE A 263 8.51 -3.94 3.45
CA ILE A 263 9.28 -3.18 2.45
C ILE A 263 9.47 -1.70 2.82
N GLN A 264 8.44 -1.06 3.35
CA GLN A 264 8.49 0.32 3.83
C GLN A 264 9.50 0.47 4.98
N THR A 265 9.45 -0.45 5.96
CA THR A 265 10.35 -0.42 7.12
C THR A 265 11.79 -0.64 6.69
N VAL A 266 12.06 -1.67 5.87
CA VAL A 266 13.40 -1.95 5.36
C VAL A 266 13.96 -0.78 4.56
N GLY A 267 13.14 -0.21 3.66
CA GLY A 267 13.56 0.88 2.78
C GLY A 267 13.77 2.23 3.48
N THR A 268 13.34 2.37 4.76
CA THR A 268 13.48 3.62 5.52
C THR A 268 14.47 3.55 6.68
N ILE A 269 15.18 2.42 6.86
CA ILE A 269 16.29 2.31 7.81
C ILE A 269 17.39 3.30 7.42
N ARG A 270 18.00 3.94 8.44
CA ARG A 270 19.08 4.90 8.27
C ARG A 270 20.42 4.30 8.72
N ALA A 271 21.53 4.77 8.15
CA ALA A 271 22.86 4.30 8.53
C ALA A 271 23.13 4.46 10.03
N LYS A 272 22.71 5.58 10.63
CA LYS A 272 22.84 5.83 12.07
C LYS A 272 22.16 4.81 12.99
N ASN A 273 21.11 4.13 12.49
CA ASN A 273 20.39 3.14 13.28
C ASN A 273 21.24 1.89 13.60
N LEU A 274 22.32 1.66 12.86
CA LEU A 274 23.25 0.55 13.10
C LEU A 274 24.21 0.81 14.28
N LYS A 275 24.27 2.04 14.78
CA LYS A 275 25.12 2.42 15.94
C LYS A 275 24.46 2.17 17.29
N LEU A 276 23.23 1.65 17.31
CA LEU A 276 22.56 1.29 18.56
C LEU A 276 23.30 0.13 19.24
N GLN A 277 23.21 0.12 20.56
CA GLN A 277 23.83 -0.93 21.37
C GLN A 277 23.17 -2.29 21.09
N LEU A 278 24.00 -3.33 20.98
CA LEU A 278 23.52 -4.70 20.87
C LEU A 278 23.03 -5.20 22.24
N ASP A 279 22.06 -6.10 22.24
CA ASP A 279 21.60 -6.75 23.46
C ASP A 279 22.59 -7.84 23.94
N GLY A 280 22.29 -8.47 25.11
CA GLY A 280 23.15 -9.50 25.70
C GLY A 280 23.43 -10.71 24.81
N ASP A 281 22.53 -10.97 23.83
CA ASP A 281 22.66 -12.06 22.84
C ASP A 281 23.38 -11.59 21.56
N GLY A 282 23.84 -10.34 21.52
CA GLY A 282 24.51 -9.74 20.36
C GLY A 282 23.57 -9.31 19.24
N ASN A 283 22.27 -9.22 19.46
CA ASN A 283 21.29 -8.78 18.49
C ASN A 283 21.02 -7.28 18.63
N LEU A 284 20.63 -6.64 17.52
CA LEU A 284 20.21 -5.24 17.52
C LEU A 284 18.70 -5.14 17.76
N ARG A 285 18.31 -4.45 18.83
CA ARG A 285 16.91 -4.07 19.09
C ARG A 285 16.64 -2.74 18.42
N LEU A 286 16.03 -2.78 17.23
CA LEU A 286 15.77 -1.61 16.39
C LEU A 286 14.33 -1.13 16.58
N PRO A 287 14.07 0.02 17.27
CA PRO A 287 12.74 0.60 17.35
C PRO A 287 12.34 1.19 16.01
N VAL A 288 11.09 0.93 15.60
CA VAL A 288 10.52 1.41 14.32
C VAL A 288 9.08 1.88 14.51
N GLY A 289 8.59 2.74 13.64
CA GLY A 289 7.24 3.28 13.67
C GLY A 289 7.14 4.63 14.39
N ALA A 290 5.96 4.93 14.94
CA ALA A 290 5.71 6.22 15.60
C ALA A 290 6.79 6.53 16.68
N GLY A 291 7.27 7.77 16.68
CA GLY A 291 8.38 8.21 17.55
C GLY A 291 9.78 7.91 17.00
N THR A 292 9.89 7.30 15.80
CA THR A 292 11.17 7.04 15.14
C THR A 292 11.16 7.61 13.71
N ILE A 293 12.34 7.60 13.07
CA ILE A 293 12.47 8.01 11.66
C ILE A 293 12.29 6.84 10.68
N ILE A 294 12.05 5.63 11.17
CA ILE A 294 11.83 4.42 10.36
C ILE A 294 10.34 4.17 10.25
N ASP A 295 9.83 4.19 9.05
CA ASP A 295 8.41 4.07 8.79
C ASP A 295 7.88 2.65 8.96
N THR A 296 6.67 2.56 9.50
CA THR A 296 5.86 1.34 9.51
C THR A 296 4.47 1.60 8.94
N LYS A 297 3.76 0.55 8.55
CA LYS A 297 2.38 0.66 8.08
C LYS A 297 1.50 1.29 9.18
N LYS A 298 0.87 2.43 8.88
CA LYS A 298 0.06 3.22 9.81
C LYS A 298 0.82 3.71 11.05
N GLY A 299 2.15 3.81 11.00
CA GLY A 299 2.96 4.27 12.13
C GLY A 299 2.99 3.33 13.33
N ASN A 300 2.64 2.05 13.18
CA ASN A 300 2.64 1.10 14.30
C ASN A 300 4.02 1.01 14.95
N PRO A 301 4.18 1.36 16.24
CA PRO A 301 5.44 1.21 16.93
C PRO A 301 5.71 -0.27 17.20
N MET A 302 6.94 -0.71 16.95
CA MET A 302 7.43 -2.04 17.28
C MET A 302 8.96 -2.04 17.36
N THR A 303 9.53 -3.11 17.91
CA THR A 303 10.98 -3.32 17.93
C THR A 303 11.32 -4.51 17.03
N LEU A 304 12.13 -4.27 16.00
CA LEU A 304 12.73 -5.35 15.24
C LEU A 304 13.93 -5.91 15.97
N LEU A 305 14.05 -7.22 16.02
CA LEU A 305 15.25 -7.89 16.51
C LEU A 305 16.08 -8.33 15.30
N VAL A 306 17.18 -7.63 15.05
CA VAL A 306 18.08 -7.91 13.92
C VAL A 306 19.21 -8.80 14.41
N PRO A 307 19.41 -10.00 13.82
CA PRO A 307 20.48 -10.90 14.24
C PRO A 307 21.88 -10.27 14.12
N GLY A 308 22.75 -10.54 15.08
CA GLY A 308 24.08 -9.90 15.17
C GLY A 308 24.96 -10.12 13.93
N TRP A 309 24.88 -11.31 13.30
CA TRP A 309 25.58 -11.55 12.03
C TRP A 309 25.10 -10.61 10.92
N LEU A 310 23.79 -10.37 10.83
CA LEU A 310 23.23 -9.46 9.83
C LEU A 310 23.59 -8.00 10.15
N VAL A 311 23.63 -7.62 11.43
CA VAL A 311 24.10 -6.27 11.84
C VAL A 311 25.52 -6.03 11.37
N LYS A 312 26.43 -7.00 11.55
CA LYS A 312 27.82 -6.90 11.05
C LYS A 312 27.86 -6.67 9.54
N ASP A 313 27.09 -7.43 8.78
CA ASP A 313 26.99 -7.29 7.33
C ASP A 313 26.45 -5.93 6.90
N LEU A 314 25.42 -5.42 7.61
CA LEU A 314 24.85 -4.09 7.37
C LEU A 314 25.87 -2.97 7.67
N ILE A 315 26.66 -3.10 8.73
CA ILE A 315 27.72 -2.16 9.09
C ILE A 315 28.79 -2.16 7.97
N ILE A 316 29.28 -3.34 7.57
CA ILE A 316 30.27 -3.47 6.50
C ILE A 316 29.74 -2.81 5.21
N TYR A 317 28.49 -3.10 4.83
CA TYR A 317 27.87 -2.47 3.68
C TYR A 317 27.77 -0.95 3.82
N SER A 318 27.35 -0.45 4.97
CA SER A 318 27.17 0.99 5.19
C SER A 318 28.48 1.80 5.03
N HIS A 319 29.63 1.19 5.31
CA HIS A 319 30.96 1.79 5.17
C HIS A 319 31.63 1.49 3.81
N SER A 320 30.99 0.68 2.95
CA SER A 320 31.55 0.38 1.63
C SER A 320 31.63 1.61 0.74
N GLY A 321 32.61 1.63 -0.16
CA GLY A 321 32.76 2.71 -1.15
C GLY A 321 31.53 2.87 -2.05
N GLU A 322 30.83 1.79 -2.35
CA GLU A 322 29.57 1.79 -3.10
C GLU A 322 28.47 2.54 -2.32
N ALA A 323 28.25 2.19 -1.06
CA ALA A 323 27.23 2.84 -0.24
C ALA A 323 27.52 4.33 -0.06
N LYS A 324 28.81 4.71 0.14
CA LYS A 324 29.25 6.10 0.22
C LYS A 324 28.93 6.88 -1.05
N LYS A 325 29.33 6.37 -2.23
CA LYS A 325 29.04 7.00 -3.54
C LYS A 325 27.54 7.19 -3.77
N ARG A 326 26.70 6.27 -3.29
CA ARG A 326 25.24 6.39 -3.40
C ARG A 326 24.69 7.46 -2.48
N ARG A 327 25.19 7.59 -1.24
CA ARG A 327 24.82 8.66 -0.31
C ARG A 327 25.24 10.04 -0.85
N GLU A 328 26.42 10.19 -1.40
CA GLU A 328 26.89 11.44 -2.02
C GLU A 328 25.96 11.96 -3.14
N ARG A 329 25.27 11.05 -3.83
CA ARG A 329 24.30 11.36 -4.89
C ARG A 329 22.87 11.60 -4.40
N SER A 330 22.60 11.28 -3.13
CA SER A 330 21.24 11.29 -2.58
C SER A 330 20.84 12.64 -2.02
N TYR A 331 19.55 12.77 -1.69
CA TYR A 331 18.97 13.97 -1.10
C TYR A 331 19.71 14.47 0.15
N TYR A 332 20.07 13.55 1.05
CA TYR A 332 20.73 13.92 2.30
C TYR A 332 22.27 14.02 2.22
N GLY A 333 22.89 13.57 1.12
CA GLY A 333 24.34 13.51 1.01
C GLY A 333 24.98 12.40 1.83
N ASP A 334 26.33 12.42 1.96
CA ASP A 334 27.07 11.39 2.71
C ASP A 334 27.07 11.68 4.21
N VAL A 335 25.91 11.48 4.82
CA VAL A 335 25.69 11.61 6.27
C VAL A 335 25.01 10.34 6.83
N GLU A 336 25.13 10.13 8.12
CA GLU A 336 24.56 8.95 8.80
C GLU A 336 23.05 8.98 8.93
N GLU A 337 22.45 10.15 8.88
CA GLU A 337 21.02 10.39 8.80
C GLU A 337 20.40 9.92 7.48
N ASN A 338 21.24 9.62 6.49
CA ASN A 338 20.80 9.16 5.19
C ASN A 338 20.33 7.70 5.24
N TYR A 339 19.58 7.29 4.22
CA TYR A 339 19.12 5.92 4.06
C TYR A 339 20.28 4.94 4.02
N LEU A 340 20.08 3.79 4.65
CA LEU A 340 21.02 2.69 4.56
C LEU A 340 21.07 2.12 3.14
N PHE A 341 19.89 2.01 2.49
CA PHE A 341 19.76 1.45 1.16
C PHE A 341 19.33 2.52 0.15
N LEU A 342 20.21 2.76 -0.83
CA LEU A 342 19.99 3.67 -1.92
C LEU A 342 20.28 2.97 -3.25
N SER A 343 19.57 3.35 -4.30
CA SER A 343 19.86 2.94 -5.67
C SER A 343 21.20 3.50 -6.16
N LYS A 344 21.67 3.04 -7.31
CA LYS A 344 22.91 3.57 -7.95
C LYS A 344 22.87 5.08 -8.16
N ASN A 345 21.68 5.65 -8.33
CA ASN A 345 21.48 7.08 -8.56
C ASN A 345 21.24 7.87 -7.25
N GLY A 346 21.42 7.27 -6.08
CA GLY A 346 21.19 7.91 -4.78
C GLY A 346 19.72 8.09 -4.42
N VAL A 347 18.80 7.40 -5.11
CA VAL A 347 17.37 7.46 -4.83
C VAL A 347 17.03 6.36 -3.82
N PRO A 348 16.26 6.64 -2.74
CA PRO A 348 15.87 5.62 -1.77
C PRO A 348 14.95 4.57 -2.43
N TYR A 349 14.99 3.34 -1.95
CA TYR A 349 14.04 2.31 -2.39
C TYR A 349 12.62 2.56 -1.89
N TYR A 350 12.49 3.28 -0.78
CA TYR A 350 11.23 3.74 -0.22
C TYR A 350 11.42 5.14 0.37
N THR A 351 10.64 6.13 -0.09
CA THR A 351 10.71 7.50 0.43
C THR A 351 10.02 7.56 1.79
N SER A 352 10.75 7.97 2.83
CA SER A 352 10.23 8.07 4.19
C SER A 352 9.33 9.29 4.38
N LYS A 353 8.41 9.21 5.34
CA LYS A 353 7.58 10.35 5.76
C LYS A 353 8.45 11.52 6.23
N ARG A 354 9.57 11.22 6.89
CA ARG A 354 10.53 12.25 7.33
C ARG A 354 11.10 13.02 6.15
N GLU A 355 11.51 12.35 5.07
CA GLU A 355 11.99 13.03 3.88
C GLU A 355 10.91 13.88 3.22
N LEU A 356 9.67 13.38 3.16
CA LEU A 356 8.55 14.15 2.63
C LEU A 356 8.30 15.42 3.46
N TYR A 357 8.37 15.30 4.78
CA TYR A 357 8.28 16.44 5.69
C TYR A 357 9.44 17.43 5.47
N ASP A 358 10.68 16.95 5.38
CA ASP A 358 11.85 17.79 5.17
C ASP A 358 11.78 18.52 3.82
N ARG A 359 11.26 17.87 2.78
CA ARG A 359 11.03 18.48 1.45
C ARG A 359 9.96 19.58 1.48
N GLN A 360 8.95 19.45 2.35
CA GLN A 360 7.85 20.41 2.50
C GLN A 360 8.23 21.63 3.34
N ASN A 361 9.28 21.54 4.18
CA ASN A 361 9.67 22.58 5.10
C ASN A 361 11.03 23.19 4.71
N PRO A 362 11.04 24.28 3.92
CA PRO A 362 12.28 24.93 3.46
C PRO A 362 13.19 25.41 4.60
N ALA A 363 12.62 25.74 5.77
CA ALA A 363 13.38 26.16 6.94
C ALA A 363 14.27 25.05 7.53
N VAL A 364 13.88 23.77 7.38
CA VAL A 364 14.67 22.59 7.77
C VAL A 364 15.68 22.23 6.69
N SER A 365 15.38 22.56 5.45
CA SER A 365 16.19 22.30 4.25
C SER A 365 17.31 23.33 4.03
N ARG A 366 17.84 23.94 5.08
CA ARG A 366 18.91 24.96 4.98
C ARG A 366 20.25 24.48 4.42
N ASN A 367 20.41 23.22 4.12
CA ASN A 367 21.51 22.73 3.30
C ASN A 367 21.20 22.94 1.82
N THR A 368 21.65 24.06 1.32
CA THR A 368 21.45 24.62 -0.02
C THR A 368 21.80 23.70 -1.18
N PHE A 369 22.54 22.62 -0.98
CA PHE A 369 22.86 21.61 -1.99
C PHE A 369 21.72 20.63 -2.30
N LEU A 370 20.66 20.63 -1.54
CA LEU A 370 19.63 19.59 -1.57
C LEU A 370 18.32 20.01 -2.25
N THR A 371 18.07 21.32 -2.34
CA THR A 371 16.81 21.87 -2.85
C THR A 371 16.60 21.60 -4.33
N ASP A 372 17.62 21.72 -5.18
CA ASP A 372 17.47 21.57 -6.63
C ASP A 372 17.32 20.10 -7.06
N ARG A 373 17.98 19.18 -6.36
CA ARG A 373 17.85 17.74 -6.65
C ARG A 373 16.58 17.12 -6.08
N ALA A 374 16.09 17.62 -4.96
CA ALA A 374 14.86 17.14 -4.33
C ALA A 374 13.60 17.55 -5.10
N ASN A 375 13.65 18.71 -5.73
CA ASN A 375 12.50 19.31 -6.41
C ASN A 375 11.96 18.48 -7.58
N GLY A 376 12.75 17.56 -8.13
CA GLY A 376 12.33 16.66 -9.22
C GLY A 376 12.24 15.18 -8.82
N ALA A 377 12.60 14.81 -7.59
CA ALA A 377 12.65 13.39 -7.20
C ALA A 377 11.25 12.82 -6.97
N SER A 378 10.88 11.80 -7.74
CA SER A 378 9.64 11.06 -7.55
C SER A 378 9.64 10.34 -6.20
N ILE A 379 8.44 10.17 -5.61
CA ILE A 379 8.25 9.35 -4.42
C ILE A 379 8.44 7.89 -4.79
N GLN A 380 9.28 7.20 -4.02
CA GLN A 380 9.52 5.77 -4.15
C GLN A 380 8.65 4.99 -3.16
N ASP A 381 8.07 3.90 -3.62
CA ASP A 381 7.17 3.03 -2.83
C ASP A 381 7.60 1.56 -2.84
N GLY A 382 8.87 1.28 -3.14
CA GLY A 382 9.41 -0.06 -3.28
C GLY A 382 9.19 -0.67 -4.66
N GLY A 383 8.87 0.13 -5.68
CA GLY A 383 8.63 -0.33 -7.05
C GLY A 383 9.81 -1.11 -7.63
N SER A 384 11.04 -0.59 -7.46
CA SER A 384 12.27 -1.24 -7.95
C SER A 384 12.56 -2.58 -7.26
N ILE A 385 12.20 -2.74 -5.98
CA ILE A 385 12.34 -4.04 -5.29
C ILE A 385 11.36 -5.05 -5.87
N ARG A 386 10.10 -4.65 -6.12
CA ARG A 386 9.12 -5.52 -6.77
C ARG A 386 9.54 -5.89 -8.19
N GLN A 387 10.06 -4.92 -8.94
CA GLN A 387 10.59 -5.18 -10.28
C GLN A 387 11.75 -6.17 -10.25
N HIS A 388 12.68 -6.04 -9.30
CA HIS A 388 13.80 -6.97 -9.14
C HIS A 388 13.33 -8.41 -8.87
N ILE A 389 12.28 -8.60 -8.07
CA ILE A 389 11.67 -9.93 -7.87
C ILE A 389 11.19 -10.51 -9.20
N HIS A 390 10.40 -9.74 -9.95
CA HIS A 390 9.74 -10.26 -11.16
C HIS A 390 10.67 -10.40 -12.36
N GLU A 391 11.66 -9.52 -12.50
CA GLU A 391 12.52 -9.48 -13.69
C GLU A 391 13.85 -10.24 -13.50
N MET A 392 14.29 -10.45 -12.24
CA MET A 392 15.57 -11.08 -11.95
C MET A 392 15.45 -12.36 -11.13
N LEU A 393 14.78 -12.31 -9.97
CA LEU A 393 14.78 -13.45 -9.06
C LEU A 393 13.88 -14.58 -9.56
N ILE A 394 12.62 -14.30 -9.91
CA ILE A 394 11.67 -15.34 -10.35
C ILE A 394 12.16 -16.06 -11.60
N PRO A 395 12.59 -15.38 -12.70
CA PRO A 395 13.11 -16.08 -13.88
C PRO A 395 14.27 -17.00 -13.54
N ARG A 396 15.20 -16.54 -12.70
CA ARG A 396 16.36 -17.34 -12.31
C ARG A 396 16.01 -18.56 -11.45
N ILE A 397 15.03 -18.43 -10.56
CA ILE A 397 14.57 -19.56 -9.75
C ILE A 397 13.88 -20.59 -10.66
N LEU A 398 13.09 -20.14 -11.63
CA LEU A 398 12.38 -21.03 -12.55
C LEU A 398 13.31 -21.82 -13.48
N GLU A 399 14.53 -21.35 -13.73
CA GLU A 399 15.56 -22.12 -14.47
C GLU A 399 15.94 -23.42 -13.73
N GLU A 400 15.98 -23.38 -12.38
CA GLU A 400 16.36 -24.53 -11.56
C GLU A 400 15.13 -25.28 -10.98
N LYS A 401 14.02 -24.56 -10.78
CA LYS A 401 12.78 -25.07 -10.19
C LYS A 401 11.57 -24.58 -11.00
N PRO A 402 11.19 -25.30 -12.08
CA PRO A 402 10.11 -24.86 -12.99
C PRO A 402 8.72 -24.75 -12.34
N ASP A 403 8.48 -25.49 -11.25
CA ASP A 403 7.25 -25.48 -10.46
C ASP A 403 7.19 -24.37 -9.40
N PHE A 404 8.22 -23.52 -9.31
CA PHE A 404 8.28 -22.44 -8.34
C PHE A 404 7.16 -21.44 -8.57
N GLN A 405 6.37 -21.17 -7.53
CA GLN A 405 5.29 -20.21 -7.58
C GLN A 405 5.80 -18.78 -7.31
N ASN A 406 5.26 -17.83 -8.03
CA ASN A 406 5.60 -16.43 -7.87
C ASN A 406 5.39 -15.97 -6.42
N PHE A 407 6.28 -15.10 -5.95
CA PHE A 407 6.23 -14.53 -4.61
C PHE A 407 6.37 -13.00 -4.64
N THR A 408 6.02 -12.38 -3.54
CA THR A 408 6.18 -10.94 -3.30
C THR A 408 7.13 -10.71 -2.14
N PHE A 409 7.68 -9.49 -2.03
CA PHE A 409 8.50 -9.13 -0.87
C PHE A 409 7.75 -9.30 0.47
N HIS A 410 6.44 -9.19 0.44
CA HIS A 410 5.62 -9.32 1.65
C HIS A 410 5.47 -10.77 2.10
N ASP A 411 5.59 -11.73 1.19
CA ASP A 411 5.56 -13.16 1.53
C ASP A 411 6.77 -13.60 2.38
N LEU A 412 7.91 -12.87 2.28
CA LEU A 412 9.06 -13.09 3.16
C LEU A 412 8.72 -12.85 4.64
N ARG A 413 7.85 -11.85 4.90
CA ARG A 413 7.34 -11.61 6.26
C ARG A 413 6.45 -12.76 6.74
N ALA A 414 5.61 -13.29 5.88
CA ALA A 414 4.79 -14.45 6.22
C ALA A 414 5.67 -15.68 6.48
N SER A 415 6.72 -15.88 5.67
CA SER A 415 7.73 -16.94 5.87
C SER A 415 8.45 -16.79 7.22
N PHE A 416 8.87 -15.57 7.59
CA PHE A 416 9.44 -15.30 8.91
C PHE A 416 8.47 -15.68 10.03
N GLY A 417 7.20 -15.27 9.92
CA GLY A 417 6.18 -15.60 10.93
C GLY A 417 5.95 -17.10 11.09
N MET A 418 5.95 -17.85 9.97
CA MET A 418 5.84 -19.31 9.98
C MET A 418 7.07 -19.96 10.61
N ASN A 419 8.29 -19.59 10.14
CA ASN A 419 9.54 -20.13 10.70
C ASN A 419 9.63 -19.88 12.22
N LEU A 420 9.20 -18.66 12.64
CA LEU A 420 9.20 -18.31 14.07
C LEU A 420 8.18 -19.14 14.86
N LEU A 421 6.97 -19.35 14.33
CA LEU A 421 5.94 -20.17 14.96
C LEU A 421 6.41 -21.63 15.08
N GLU A 422 6.94 -22.19 14.01
CA GLU A 422 7.44 -23.57 13.99
C GLU A 422 8.57 -23.77 15.02
N SER A 423 9.54 -22.88 15.03
CA SER A 423 10.62 -22.91 16.05
C SER A 423 10.08 -22.84 17.48
N GLN A 424 9.05 -22.00 17.73
CA GLN A 424 8.46 -21.92 19.07
C GLN A 424 7.69 -23.18 19.43
N LEU A 425 6.97 -23.79 18.49
CA LEU A 425 6.22 -25.02 18.74
C LEU A 425 7.13 -26.22 19.00
N GLU A 426 8.29 -26.33 18.32
CA GLU A 426 9.30 -27.36 18.55
C GLU A 426 9.92 -27.27 19.95
N HIS A 427 10.05 -26.07 20.50
CA HIS A 427 10.64 -25.83 21.84
C HIS A 427 9.61 -25.83 22.97
N LEU A 428 8.34 -26.03 22.67
CA LEU A 428 7.21 -25.99 23.64
C LEU A 428 7.07 -27.21 24.52
N ARG A 429 8.14 -27.91 24.91
CA ARG A 429 8.06 -29.20 25.67
C ARG A 429 7.13 -29.12 26.91
N GLU A 430 6.86 -27.91 27.48
CA GLU A 430 6.03 -27.76 28.69
C GLU A 430 5.23 -26.43 28.74
N LYS A 431 5.29 -25.57 27.72
CA LYS A 431 4.58 -24.28 27.71
C LYS A 431 3.30 -24.34 26.88
N PRO A 432 2.24 -23.61 27.25
CA PRO A 432 1.02 -23.59 26.45
C PRO A 432 1.26 -22.93 25.08
N ILE A 433 0.55 -23.39 24.06
CA ILE A 433 0.58 -22.85 22.68
C ILE A 433 0.34 -21.33 22.65
N THR A 434 -0.43 -20.81 23.61
CA THR A 434 -0.68 -19.39 23.78
C THR A 434 0.59 -18.56 23.97
N SER A 435 1.61 -19.09 24.65
CA SER A 435 2.90 -18.41 24.84
C SER A 435 3.68 -18.28 23.53
N ALA A 436 3.63 -19.31 22.67
CA ALA A 436 4.23 -19.23 21.34
C ALA A 436 3.54 -18.18 20.48
N LEU A 437 2.22 -18.15 20.50
CA LEU A 437 1.42 -17.17 19.75
C LEU A 437 1.67 -15.74 20.24
N ASP A 438 1.75 -15.53 21.55
CA ASP A 438 2.05 -14.21 22.14
C ASP A 438 3.45 -13.73 21.73
N TYR A 439 4.44 -14.63 21.71
CA TYR A 439 5.77 -14.32 21.23
C TYR A 439 5.78 -13.95 19.74
N VAL A 440 5.14 -14.75 18.89
CA VAL A 440 5.01 -14.46 17.45
C VAL A 440 4.27 -13.14 17.26
N GLN A 441 3.19 -12.88 17.98
CA GLN A 441 2.43 -11.64 17.92
C GLN A 441 3.33 -10.43 18.19
N GLN A 442 4.12 -10.47 19.26
CA GLN A 442 5.02 -9.41 19.65
C GLN A 442 6.11 -9.19 18.60
N ARG A 443 6.76 -10.26 18.14
CA ARG A 443 7.83 -10.21 17.14
C ARG A 443 7.34 -9.69 15.78
N MET A 444 6.13 -10.05 15.38
CA MET A 444 5.49 -9.58 14.15
C MET A 444 4.86 -8.19 14.29
N GLY A 445 4.69 -7.68 15.50
CA GLY A 445 3.99 -6.42 15.75
C GLY A 445 2.51 -6.47 15.33
N HIS A 446 1.85 -7.61 15.51
CA HIS A 446 0.41 -7.73 15.24
C HIS A 446 -0.39 -7.05 16.35
N ARG A 447 -1.29 -6.15 15.97
CA ARG A 447 -2.20 -5.51 16.94
C ARG A 447 -3.23 -6.47 17.48
N ASP A 448 -3.65 -7.43 16.66
CA ASP A 448 -4.73 -8.36 16.92
C ASP A 448 -4.20 -9.80 16.95
N LYS A 449 -4.58 -10.56 17.99
CA LYS A 449 -4.30 -11.99 18.09
C LYS A 449 -4.89 -12.79 16.92
N ALA A 450 -6.03 -12.34 16.38
CA ALA A 450 -6.67 -12.99 15.23
C ALA A 450 -5.73 -13.08 14.01
N THR A 451 -4.88 -12.06 13.77
CA THR A 451 -3.87 -12.09 12.72
C THR A 451 -2.82 -13.16 13.00
N THR A 452 -2.38 -13.31 14.24
CA THR A 452 -1.38 -14.33 14.63
C THR A 452 -1.99 -15.73 14.58
N MET A 453 -3.25 -15.89 14.98
CA MET A 453 -3.99 -17.16 14.89
C MET A 453 -4.08 -17.69 13.46
N GLN A 454 -4.06 -16.82 12.46
CA GLN A 454 -4.07 -17.27 11.05
C GLN A 454 -2.83 -18.05 10.67
N TYR A 455 -1.67 -17.76 11.28
CA TYR A 455 -0.44 -18.53 11.08
C TYR A 455 -0.57 -19.95 11.65
N LEU A 456 -1.15 -20.10 12.85
CA LEU A 456 -1.41 -21.41 13.44
C LEU A 456 -2.43 -22.20 12.63
N ASN A 457 -3.54 -21.54 12.22
CA ASN A 457 -4.56 -22.17 11.39
C ASN A 457 -4.02 -22.58 10.01
N TYR A 458 -3.10 -21.80 9.44
CA TYR A 458 -2.42 -22.14 8.19
C TYR A 458 -1.57 -23.41 8.36
N LYS A 459 -0.73 -23.48 9.41
CA LYS A 459 0.08 -24.65 9.72
C LYS A 459 -0.79 -25.91 9.92
N SER A 460 -1.80 -25.81 10.77
CA SER A 460 -2.72 -26.94 11.03
C SER A 460 -3.42 -27.44 9.77
N ARG A 461 -3.79 -26.52 8.86
CA ARG A 461 -4.42 -26.91 7.57
C ARG A 461 -3.45 -27.61 6.63
N LEU A 462 -2.20 -27.18 6.58
CA LEU A 462 -1.18 -27.88 5.76
C LEU A 462 -0.92 -29.30 6.28
N GLU A 463 -0.76 -29.45 7.57
CA GLU A 463 -0.57 -30.76 8.21
C GLU A 463 -1.78 -31.66 7.98
N TRP A 464 -2.99 -31.14 8.19
CA TRP A 464 -4.23 -31.85 7.94
C TRP A 464 -4.40 -32.26 6.48
N LYS A 465 -4.13 -31.34 5.53
CA LYS A 465 -4.24 -31.60 4.09
C LYS A 465 -3.31 -32.74 3.67
N SER A 466 -2.06 -32.73 4.11
CA SER A 466 -1.10 -33.76 3.76
C SER A 466 -1.48 -35.14 4.33
N HIS A 467 -2.00 -35.17 5.54
CA HIS A 467 -2.35 -36.42 6.23
C HIS A 467 -3.62 -37.04 5.66
N VAL A 468 -4.72 -36.27 5.63
CA VAL A 468 -6.02 -36.77 5.16
C VAL A 468 -6.02 -37.06 3.66
N GLN A 469 -5.35 -36.25 2.86
CA GLN A 469 -5.30 -36.45 1.41
C GLN A 469 -4.49 -37.71 1.07
N ASN A 470 -3.36 -37.93 1.72
CA ASN A 470 -2.56 -39.13 1.49
C ASN A 470 -3.31 -40.39 1.92
N GLU A 471 -3.92 -40.42 3.10
CA GLU A 471 -4.71 -41.58 3.55
C GLU A 471 -5.90 -41.87 2.63
N PHE A 472 -6.60 -40.82 2.18
CA PHE A 472 -7.73 -40.95 1.28
C PHE A 472 -7.30 -41.42 -0.11
N GLU A 473 -6.24 -40.84 -0.67
CA GLU A 473 -5.69 -41.21 -1.98
C GLU A 473 -5.14 -42.65 -1.94
N GLU A 474 -4.40 -43.05 -0.92
CA GLU A 474 -3.91 -44.41 -0.74
C GLU A 474 -5.06 -45.44 -0.63
N SER A 475 -6.13 -45.09 0.10
CA SER A 475 -7.28 -45.99 0.24
C SER A 475 -8.01 -46.20 -1.11
N LEU A 476 -8.22 -45.11 -1.87
CA LEU A 476 -8.82 -45.17 -3.20
C LEU A 476 -7.91 -45.86 -4.24
N PHE A 477 -6.62 -45.55 -4.20
CA PHE A 477 -5.63 -46.16 -5.09
C PHE A 477 -5.54 -47.67 -4.89
N ASN A 478 -5.52 -48.11 -3.64
CA ASN A 478 -5.55 -49.54 -3.30
C ASN A 478 -6.86 -50.20 -3.77
N TYR A 479 -8.00 -49.55 -3.70
CA TYR A 479 -9.28 -50.04 -4.21
C TYR A 479 -9.26 -50.17 -5.74
N VAL A 480 -8.78 -49.18 -6.46
CA VAL A 480 -8.68 -49.20 -7.93
C VAL A 480 -7.74 -50.33 -8.40
N ASN A 481 -6.59 -50.51 -7.74
CA ASN A 481 -5.61 -51.52 -8.09
C ASN A 481 -6.03 -52.95 -7.71
N THR A 482 -6.95 -53.11 -6.78
CA THR A 482 -7.51 -54.44 -6.43
C THR A 482 -8.68 -54.84 -7.32
N THR A 483 -9.22 -53.90 -8.12
CA THR A 483 -10.41 -54.12 -8.97
C THR A 483 -10.03 -54.21 -10.48
N LEU A 484 -8.79 -53.97 -10.85
CA LEU A 484 -8.20 -54.14 -12.17
C LEU A 484 -7.36 -55.44 -12.20
#